data_5ed9c74623883348bf05e76dc42f384d
#
_entry.id   5ed9c74623883348bf05e76dc42f384d
#
_cell.length_a   1.000
_cell.length_b   1.000
_cell.length_c   1.000
_cell.angle_alpha   90.00
_cell.angle_beta   90.00
_cell.angle_gamma   90.00
#
_symmetry.space_group_name_H-M   'P 1'
#
loop_
_entity.id
_entity.type
_entity.pdbx_description
1 polymer ?
#
loop_
_entity_poly.entity_id
_entity_poly.type
_entity_poly.pdbx_seq_one_letter_code
_entity_poly.pdbx_strand_id
1 'polypeptide(L)'
;MIQLVYAVRNLFRRFDQTIQLIIGSVIVLLLLMSASAMNDAMENTLLNTGNPNNIIVLGAGSEESVERSEVKAGIDEIIASSIFGIRQIVGKPAVSPEVHFNGLITVKNSSSNQALIRGVKYQALWVHEKVRIIEGNYPNTGEAMVGRLAYLKLGCKSTDLKVGNYIEFNKEKLKISGIFDAHGTVLEAEIWMPLQDLMTYTKRDTVSCVVVSTKGLDAVEELDLLSKKRLDLEIVSIPEAEYYKRVSEFYTPIRWMSWVCATLISTGALLGGLNSINAALTERKKEFGTLQAIGFKRLIILYSILQETVIISGLALIISTIIILLIGEISIPYSIGVFELNYSIAQLNIGIIATLLIAIIGALIPAAKILLPRLPNTIK
;
A
#
# COMPACT_ATOMS: atom_id res chain seq x y z
N MET A 1 44.55 14.26 13.20
CA MET A 1 43.15 14.08 12.79
C MET A 1 43.07 14.38 11.30
N ILE A 2 42.71 13.42 10.44
CA ILE A 2 42.46 13.74 9.02
C ILE A 2 41.15 14.53 9.03
N GLN A 3 41.21 15.78 8.59
CA GLN A 3 40.05 16.70 8.68
C GLN A 3 38.96 16.31 7.67
N LEU A 4 37.70 16.55 8.00
CA LEU A 4 36.54 16.36 7.14
C LEU A 4 36.72 17.02 5.77
N VAL A 5 37.43 18.14 5.73
CA VAL A 5 37.83 18.86 4.51
C VAL A 5 38.62 17.96 3.52
N TYR A 6 39.43 17.03 4.04
CA TYR A 6 40.17 16.10 3.21
C TYR A 6 39.24 15.09 2.51
N ALA A 7 38.26 14.55 3.25
CA ALA A 7 37.25 13.65 2.70
C ALA A 7 36.45 14.35 1.59
N VAL A 8 35.94 15.56 1.83
CA VAL A 8 35.21 16.35 0.83
C VAL A 8 36.06 16.66 -0.39
N ARG A 9 37.32 17.07 -0.21
CA ARG A 9 38.23 17.37 -1.34
C ARG A 9 38.53 16.14 -2.20
N ASN A 10 38.58 14.94 -1.60
CA ASN A 10 38.76 13.71 -2.31
C ASN A 10 37.55 13.34 -3.20
N LEU A 11 36.32 13.60 -2.73
CA LEU A 11 35.12 13.37 -3.51
C LEU A 11 35.10 14.20 -4.82
N PHE A 12 35.51 15.47 -4.74
CA PHE A 12 35.62 16.33 -5.92
C PHE A 12 36.76 15.93 -6.87
N ARG A 13 37.85 15.37 -6.34
CA ARG A 13 38.99 14.92 -7.16
C ARG A 13 38.66 13.72 -8.03
N ARG A 14 37.59 12.94 -7.66
CA ARG A 14 37.15 11.73 -8.38
C ARG A 14 35.63 11.80 -8.66
N PHE A 15 35.29 12.86 -9.34
CA PHE A 15 33.90 13.25 -9.57
C PHE A 15 33.09 12.13 -10.23
N ASP A 16 33.62 11.46 -11.27
CA ASP A 16 32.90 10.40 -12.00
C ASP A 16 32.58 9.18 -11.11
N GLN A 17 33.55 8.72 -10.32
CA GLN A 17 33.33 7.60 -9.38
C GLN A 17 32.38 7.97 -8.27
N THR A 18 32.47 9.21 -7.76
CA THR A 18 31.56 9.72 -6.71
C THR A 18 30.13 9.80 -7.21
N ILE A 19 29.91 10.33 -8.41
CA ILE A 19 28.56 10.38 -9.02
C ILE A 19 28.00 8.97 -9.21
N GLN A 20 28.78 8.04 -9.73
CA GLN A 20 28.33 6.65 -9.92
C GLN A 20 27.88 6.01 -8.60
N LEU A 21 28.63 6.24 -7.51
CA LEU A 21 28.29 5.75 -6.18
C LEU A 21 27.04 6.42 -5.62
N ILE A 22 26.88 7.73 -5.82
CA ILE A 22 25.67 8.46 -5.41
C ILE A 22 24.46 7.91 -6.16
N ILE A 23 24.51 7.79 -7.48
CA ILE A 23 23.40 7.28 -8.30
C ILE A 23 23.03 5.85 -7.86
N GLY A 24 24.02 4.96 -7.71
CA GLY A 24 23.77 3.60 -7.24
C GLY A 24 23.10 3.57 -5.87
N SER A 25 23.57 4.39 -4.93
CA SER A 25 22.99 4.51 -3.58
C SER A 25 21.58 5.11 -3.61
N VAL A 26 21.32 6.11 -4.47
CA VAL A 26 19.97 6.69 -4.66
C VAL A 26 18.98 5.64 -5.13
N ILE A 27 19.37 4.83 -6.13
CA ILE A 27 18.51 3.75 -6.66
C ILE A 27 18.17 2.74 -5.55
N VAL A 28 19.17 2.31 -4.77
CA VAL A 28 18.98 1.38 -3.65
C VAL A 28 18.00 1.96 -2.63
N LEU A 29 18.19 3.21 -2.22
CA LEU A 29 17.35 3.87 -1.23
C LEU A 29 15.93 4.06 -1.75
N LEU A 30 15.75 4.51 -3.01
CA LEU A 30 14.43 4.63 -3.63
C LEU A 30 13.69 3.29 -3.67
N LEU A 31 14.37 2.20 -4.04
CA LEU A 31 13.76 0.86 -4.09
C LEU A 31 13.33 0.37 -2.71
N LEU A 32 14.19 0.50 -1.70
CA LEU A 32 13.85 0.04 -0.34
C LEU A 32 12.73 0.88 0.29
N MET A 33 12.78 2.19 0.13
CA MET A 33 11.75 3.09 0.65
C MET A 33 10.41 2.88 -0.07
N SER A 34 10.42 2.68 -1.41
CA SER A 34 9.21 2.40 -2.18
C SER A 34 8.62 1.02 -1.88
N ALA A 35 9.44 -0.01 -1.70
CA ALA A 35 8.98 -1.33 -1.29
C ALA A 35 8.31 -1.28 0.10
N SER A 36 8.88 -0.53 1.04
CA SER A 36 8.27 -0.31 2.35
C SER A 36 6.95 0.44 2.22
N ALA A 37 6.91 1.55 1.48
CA ALA A 37 5.70 2.34 1.28
C ALA A 37 4.58 1.50 0.65
N MET A 38 4.90 0.66 -0.33
CA MET A 38 3.94 -0.25 -0.97
C MET A 38 3.38 -1.27 0.03
N ASN A 39 4.23 -1.89 0.84
CA ASN A 39 3.79 -2.87 1.84
C ASN A 39 2.89 -2.22 2.90
N ASP A 40 3.28 -1.05 3.41
CA ASP A 40 2.50 -0.30 4.40
C ASP A 40 1.17 0.19 3.81
N ALA A 41 1.17 0.65 2.55
CA ALA A 41 -0.05 1.07 1.87
C ALA A 41 -1.04 -0.08 1.73
N MET A 42 -0.59 -1.26 1.28
CA MET A 42 -1.45 -2.45 1.15
C MET A 42 -2.03 -2.87 2.50
N GLU A 43 -1.20 -2.97 3.53
CA GLU A 43 -1.63 -3.39 4.86
C GLU A 43 -2.60 -2.39 5.48
N ASN A 44 -2.22 -1.12 5.51
CA ASN A 44 -3.01 -0.07 6.14
C ASN A 44 -4.36 0.14 5.43
N THR A 45 -4.40 0.13 4.09
CA THR A 45 -5.66 0.29 3.35
C THR A 45 -6.63 -0.84 3.66
N LEU A 46 -6.16 -2.09 3.71
CA LEU A 46 -6.99 -3.24 4.02
C LEU A 46 -7.45 -3.23 5.49
N LEU A 47 -6.54 -3.03 6.43
CA LEU A 47 -6.89 -2.98 7.86
C LEU A 47 -7.79 -1.78 8.18
N ASN A 48 -7.58 -0.64 7.52
CA ASN A 48 -8.44 0.54 7.69
C ASN A 48 -9.84 0.34 7.10
N THR A 49 -10.03 -0.57 6.15
CA THR A 49 -11.35 -0.85 5.59
C THR A 49 -12.25 -1.52 6.63
N GLY A 50 -11.71 -2.48 7.38
CA GLY A 50 -12.47 -3.18 8.41
C GLY A 50 -12.86 -2.27 9.59
N ASN A 51 -14.16 -2.14 9.85
CA ASN A 51 -14.65 -1.45 11.03
C ASN A 51 -14.80 -2.45 12.20
N PRO A 52 -14.18 -2.23 13.36
CA PRO A 52 -14.28 -3.14 14.49
C PRO A 52 -15.71 -3.28 15.07
N ASN A 53 -16.58 -2.32 14.79
CA ASN A 53 -17.97 -2.33 15.25
C ASN A 53 -18.91 -3.00 14.24
N ASN A 54 -18.42 -3.47 13.11
CA ASN A 54 -19.24 -4.10 12.08
C ASN A 54 -19.05 -5.61 12.05
N ILE A 55 -20.11 -6.30 11.68
CA ILE A 55 -20.12 -7.74 11.41
C ILE A 55 -20.60 -7.93 9.98
N ILE A 56 -19.89 -8.75 9.22
CA ILE A 56 -20.30 -9.19 7.89
C ILE A 56 -20.96 -10.56 8.04
N VAL A 57 -22.19 -10.69 7.58
CA VAL A 57 -22.92 -11.94 7.49
C VAL A 57 -22.84 -12.44 6.06
N LEU A 58 -22.30 -13.62 5.86
CA LEU A 58 -22.05 -14.28 4.59
C LEU A 58 -22.83 -15.58 4.47
N GLY A 59 -22.99 -16.11 3.27
CA GLY A 59 -23.43 -17.47 3.06
C GLY A 59 -22.40 -18.49 3.58
N ALA A 60 -22.86 -19.54 4.21
CA ALA A 60 -22.00 -20.58 4.75
C ALA A 60 -21.12 -21.21 3.65
N GLY A 61 -19.80 -21.36 3.92
CA GLY A 61 -18.82 -21.84 2.96
C GLY A 61 -18.25 -20.77 2.03
N SER A 62 -18.57 -19.48 2.24
CA SER A 62 -18.10 -18.36 1.42
C SER A 62 -17.29 -17.33 2.25
N GLU A 63 -16.69 -17.77 3.36
CA GLU A 63 -15.97 -16.92 4.31
C GLU A 63 -14.72 -16.26 3.73
N GLU A 64 -14.22 -16.79 2.59
CA GLU A 64 -13.01 -16.27 1.94
C GLU A 64 -13.30 -15.16 0.92
N SER A 65 -14.55 -15.04 0.41
CA SER A 65 -14.89 -14.10 -0.66
C SER A 65 -16.34 -13.64 -0.59
N VAL A 66 -16.53 -12.38 -0.21
CA VAL A 66 -17.84 -11.71 -0.22
C VAL A 66 -18.48 -11.73 -1.61
N GLU A 67 -17.69 -11.63 -2.68
CA GLU A 67 -18.18 -11.61 -4.06
C GLU A 67 -18.85 -12.91 -4.49
N ARG A 68 -18.38 -14.06 -3.94
CA ARG A 68 -18.91 -15.40 -4.22
C ARG A 68 -20.01 -15.81 -3.26
N SER A 69 -20.20 -15.04 -2.21
CA SER A 69 -21.19 -15.34 -1.18
C SER A 69 -22.60 -15.06 -1.70
N GLU A 70 -23.53 -15.93 -1.28
CA GLU A 70 -24.94 -15.84 -1.58
C GLU A 70 -25.75 -15.97 -0.30
N VAL A 71 -26.43 -14.90 0.06
CA VAL A 71 -27.31 -14.78 1.19
C VAL A 71 -28.72 -14.53 0.68
N LYS A 72 -29.71 -15.28 1.17
CA LYS A 72 -31.12 -15.14 0.74
C LYS A 72 -31.62 -13.72 1.02
N ALA A 73 -32.38 -13.16 0.09
CA ALA A 73 -33.03 -11.87 0.28
C ALA A 73 -33.96 -11.90 1.50
N GLY A 74 -34.01 -10.79 2.27
CA GLY A 74 -34.82 -10.68 3.48
C GLY A 74 -34.13 -11.13 4.78
N ILE A 75 -32.92 -11.68 4.72
CA ILE A 75 -32.13 -12.02 5.92
C ILE A 75 -31.78 -10.75 6.71
N ASP A 76 -31.60 -9.61 6.06
CA ASP A 76 -31.39 -8.30 6.70
C ASP A 76 -32.53 -7.95 7.67
N GLU A 77 -33.79 -8.24 7.33
CA GLU A 77 -34.94 -8.00 8.17
C GLU A 77 -35.03 -8.98 9.38
N ILE A 78 -34.65 -10.24 9.14
CA ILE A 78 -34.56 -11.26 10.20
C ILE A 78 -33.49 -10.86 11.21
N ILE A 79 -32.32 -10.45 10.77
CA ILE A 79 -31.23 -9.99 11.63
C ILE A 79 -31.66 -8.74 12.40
N ALA A 80 -32.25 -7.76 11.71
CA ALA A 80 -32.69 -6.51 12.30
C ALA A 80 -33.74 -6.69 13.42
N SER A 81 -34.56 -7.74 13.31
CA SER A 81 -35.61 -8.05 14.31
C SER A 81 -35.12 -8.98 15.41
N SER A 82 -34.07 -9.76 15.19
CA SER A 82 -33.62 -10.81 16.13
C SER A 82 -32.50 -10.39 17.06
N ILE A 83 -31.69 -9.37 16.66
CA ILE A 83 -30.47 -8.95 17.35
C ILE A 83 -30.70 -7.62 18.07
N PHE A 84 -30.50 -7.59 19.40
CA PHE A 84 -30.72 -6.37 20.20
C PHE A 84 -29.56 -5.39 20.18
N GLY A 85 -28.33 -5.88 20.01
CA GLY A 85 -27.10 -5.09 20.03
C GLY A 85 -26.83 -4.27 18.77
N ILE A 86 -27.77 -4.21 17.81
CA ILE A 86 -27.61 -3.43 16.56
C ILE A 86 -27.68 -1.93 16.86
N ARG A 87 -26.77 -1.17 16.25
CA ARG A 87 -26.78 0.29 16.30
C ARG A 87 -28.03 0.84 15.63
N GLN A 88 -28.71 1.78 16.32
CA GLN A 88 -29.89 2.44 15.79
C GLN A 88 -29.56 3.86 15.33
N ILE A 89 -29.94 4.21 14.10
CA ILE A 89 -29.81 5.56 13.55
C ILE A 89 -31.15 6.04 13.08
N VAL A 90 -31.63 7.16 13.67
CA VAL A 90 -32.97 7.72 13.43
C VAL A 90 -34.06 6.66 13.62
N GLY A 91 -33.93 5.82 14.68
CA GLY A 91 -34.90 4.78 15.01
C GLY A 91 -34.92 3.57 14.07
N LYS A 92 -33.97 3.47 13.14
CA LYS A 92 -33.84 2.32 12.24
C LYS A 92 -32.54 1.57 12.53
N PRO A 93 -32.51 0.23 12.41
CA PRO A 93 -31.30 -0.56 12.60
C PRO A 93 -30.26 -0.28 11.47
N ALA A 94 -28.99 -0.16 11.85
CA ALA A 94 -27.89 -0.02 10.92
C ALA A 94 -27.51 -1.38 10.35
N VAL A 95 -28.31 -1.86 9.40
CA VAL A 95 -28.16 -3.12 8.67
C VAL A 95 -28.21 -2.82 7.18
N SER A 96 -27.20 -3.27 6.44
CA SER A 96 -27.06 -3.05 5.00
C SER A 96 -26.93 -4.38 4.26
N PRO A 97 -27.93 -4.83 3.53
CA PRO A 97 -27.76 -5.90 2.55
C PRO A 97 -27.03 -5.36 1.34
N GLU A 98 -26.02 -6.08 0.85
CA GLU A 98 -25.13 -5.63 -0.19
C GLU A 98 -24.85 -6.71 -1.23
N VAL A 99 -24.79 -6.31 -2.49
CA VAL A 99 -24.31 -7.15 -3.58
C VAL A 99 -22.95 -6.64 -4.05
N HIS A 100 -21.95 -7.49 -4.05
CA HIS A 100 -20.63 -7.22 -4.59
C HIS A 100 -20.51 -7.92 -5.94
N PHE A 101 -20.21 -7.17 -6.97
CA PHE A 101 -20.10 -7.69 -8.33
C PHE A 101 -18.90 -7.09 -9.06
N ASN A 102 -17.99 -7.95 -9.52
CA ASN A 102 -16.89 -7.52 -10.37
C ASN A 102 -17.37 -7.45 -11.83
N GLY A 103 -17.57 -6.27 -12.35
CA GLY A 103 -18.11 -6.02 -13.67
C GLY A 103 -17.19 -5.20 -14.56
N LEU A 104 -17.42 -5.30 -15.87
CA LEU A 104 -16.78 -4.43 -16.86
C LEU A 104 -17.55 -3.12 -16.95
N ILE A 105 -16.85 -2.03 -16.69
CA ILE A 105 -17.37 -0.68 -16.81
C ILE A 105 -16.71 0.00 -18.00
N THR A 106 -17.52 0.58 -18.86
CA THR A 106 -17.05 1.43 -19.97
C THR A 106 -17.30 2.89 -19.64
N VAL A 107 -16.24 3.67 -19.70
CA VAL A 107 -16.30 5.13 -19.56
C VAL A 107 -16.15 5.73 -20.95
N LYS A 108 -16.81 6.86 -21.20
CA LYS A 108 -16.73 7.56 -22.48
C LYS A 108 -15.27 7.76 -22.92
N ASN A 109 -14.95 7.31 -24.14
CA ASN A 109 -13.61 7.37 -24.75
C ASN A 109 -12.51 6.53 -24.05
N SER A 110 -12.86 5.55 -23.20
CA SER A 110 -11.92 4.63 -22.57
C SER A 110 -12.24 3.17 -22.92
N SER A 111 -11.27 2.29 -22.75
CA SER A 111 -11.48 0.84 -22.80
C SER A 111 -12.37 0.40 -21.63
N SER A 112 -13.09 -0.71 -21.80
CA SER A 112 -13.81 -1.34 -20.71
C SER A 112 -12.81 -1.93 -19.71
N ASN A 113 -12.91 -1.53 -18.45
CA ASN A 113 -12.05 -2.01 -17.37
C ASN A 113 -12.88 -2.63 -16.24
N GLN A 114 -12.30 -3.57 -15.53
CA GLN A 114 -12.95 -4.26 -14.44
C GLN A 114 -12.94 -3.38 -13.18
N ALA A 115 -14.12 -3.24 -12.56
CA ALA A 115 -14.27 -2.58 -11.27
C ALA A 115 -15.24 -3.34 -10.38
N LEU A 116 -15.10 -3.19 -9.07
CA LEU A 116 -16.06 -3.66 -8.10
C LEU A 116 -17.26 -2.70 -8.07
N ILE A 117 -18.42 -3.26 -8.34
CA ILE A 117 -19.70 -2.55 -8.25
C ILE A 117 -20.40 -3.07 -6.99
N ARG A 118 -20.81 -2.15 -6.14
CA ARG A 118 -21.54 -2.47 -4.93
C ARG A 118 -22.99 -1.98 -5.05
N GLY A 119 -23.93 -2.92 -4.96
CA GLY A 119 -25.35 -2.62 -4.84
C GLY A 119 -25.71 -2.40 -3.38
N VAL A 120 -26.24 -1.24 -3.05
CA VAL A 120 -26.46 -0.81 -1.67
C VAL A 120 -27.83 -0.17 -1.45
N LYS A 121 -28.35 -0.27 -0.23
CA LYS A 121 -29.41 0.59 0.27
C LYS A 121 -28.81 1.82 0.96
N TYR A 122 -29.63 2.86 1.23
CA TYR A 122 -29.15 4.08 1.91
C TYR A 122 -28.51 3.80 3.28
N GLN A 123 -28.90 2.71 3.96
CA GLN A 123 -28.33 2.27 5.23
C GLN A 123 -26.84 1.92 5.14
N ALA A 124 -26.31 1.67 3.94
CA ALA A 124 -24.87 1.46 3.76
C ALA A 124 -24.03 2.65 4.26
N LEU A 125 -24.52 3.89 4.13
CA LEU A 125 -23.86 5.07 4.67
C LEU A 125 -23.84 5.09 6.22
N TRP A 126 -24.71 4.33 6.88
CA TRP A 126 -24.72 4.22 8.33
C TRP A 126 -23.74 3.17 8.85
N VAL A 127 -23.53 2.14 8.04
CA VAL A 127 -22.64 1.01 8.36
C VAL A 127 -21.21 1.37 7.99
N HIS A 128 -20.99 1.91 6.81
CA HIS A 128 -19.69 2.35 6.34
C HIS A 128 -19.42 3.81 6.72
N GLU A 129 -19.12 4.08 7.97
CA GLU A 129 -18.98 5.43 8.55
C GLU A 129 -17.89 6.29 7.87
N LYS A 130 -16.89 5.64 7.25
CA LYS A 130 -15.81 6.33 6.55
C LYS A 130 -16.26 6.86 5.18
N VAL A 131 -17.37 6.37 4.65
CA VAL A 131 -17.91 6.81 3.36
C VAL A 131 -18.62 8.14 3.54
N ARG A 132 -18.14 9.17 2.83
CA ARG A 132 -18.73 10.51 2.82
C ARG A 132 -18.91 10.97 1.39
N ILE A 133 -20.10 11.41 1.03
CA ILE A 133 -20.36 12.03 -0.26
C ILE A 133 -19.70 13.41 -0.26
N ILE A 134 -18.74 13.62 -1.16
CA ILE A 134 -17.99 14.89 -1.28
C ILE A 134 -18.55 15.78 -2.38
N GLU A 135 -19.22 15.20 -3.38
CA GLU A 135 -19.87 15.94 -4.47
C GLU A 135 -21.15 15.20 -4.91
N GLY A 136 -22.21 15.93 -5.19
CA GLY A 136 -23.48 15.35 -5.63
C GLY A 136 -24.31 14.71 -4.53
N ASN A 137 -25.05 13.65 -4.88
CA ASN A 137 -26.03 13.00 -4.01
C ASN A 137 -25.92 11.47 -4.07
N TYR A 138 -26.59 10.80 -3.11
CA TYR A 138 -26.82 9.35 -3.13
C TYR A 138 -27.57 8.93 -4.40
N PRO A 139 -27.21 7.81 -5.07
CA PRO A 139 -27.76 7.41 -6.36
C PRO A 139 -29.22 6.97 -6.25
N ASN A 140 -30.04 7.44 -7.19
CA ASN A 140 -31.37 6.91 -7.47
C ASN A 140 -31.32 5.83 -8.56
N THR A 141 -32.47 5.22 -8.88
CA THR A 141 -32.58 4.24 -9.97
C THR A 141 -31.99 4.79 -11.28
N GLY A 142 -31.12 4.00 -11.93
CA GLY A 142 -30.38 4.40 -13.14
C GLY A 142 -29.20 5.35 -12.89
N GLU A 143 -28.84 5.56 -11.63
CA GLU A 143 -27.68 6.39 -11.26
C GLU A 143 -26.67 5.55 -10.49
N ALA A 144 -25.44 6.06 -10.43
CA ALA A 144 -24.36 5.49 -9.63
C ALA A 144 -23.53 6.59 -8.98
N MET A 145 -22.97 6.35 -7.79
CA MET A 145 -21.92 7.17 -7.24
C MET A 145 -20.59 6.44 -7.33
N VAL A 146 -19.51 7.20 -7.50
CA VAL A 146 -18.17 6.67 -7.75
C VAL A 146 -17.24 7.08 -6.62
N GLY A 147 -16.38 6.15 -6.21
CA GLY A 147 -15.32 6.46 -5.27
C GLY A 147 -14.28 7.42 -5.86
N ARG A 148 -13.65 8.22 -5.03
CA ARG A 148 -12.67 9.24 -5.41
C ARG A 148 -11.54 8.69 -6.28
N LEU A 149 -11.12 7.44 -6.05
CA LEU A 149 -10.04 6.77 -6.75
C LEU A 149 -10.51 5.79 -7.86
N ALA A 150 -11.82 5.71 -8.12
CA ALA A 150 -12.37 4.80 -9.13
C ALA A 150 -11.80 5.05 -10.53
N TYR A 151 -11.44 6.31 -10.86
CA TYR A 151 -10.84 6.66 -12.15
C TYR A 151 -9.52 5.94 -12.43
N LEU A 152 -8.70 5.69 -11.38
CA LEU A 152 -7.45 4.94 -11.49
C LEU A 152 -7.72 3.47 -11.83
N LYS A 153 -8.72 2.89 -11.17
CA LYS A 153 -9.15 1.51 -11.42
C LYS A 153 -9.70 1.33 -12.84
N LEU A 154 -10.44 2.32 -13.32
CA LEU A 154 -11.03 2.34 -14.65
C LEU A 154 -10.04 2.81 -15.75
N GLY A 155 -8.82 3.26 -15.37
CA GLY A 155 -7.82 3.73 -16.34
C GLY A 155 -8.27 4.94 -17.15
N CYS A 156 -9.12 5.79 -16.59
CA CYS A 156 -9.62 7.01 -17.22
C CYS A 156 -9.15 8.26 -16.45
N LYS A 157 -9.50 9.43 -16.95
CA LYS A 157 -9.20 10.69 -16.24
C LYS A 157 -10.26 10.94 -15.17
N SER A 158 -9.89 11.56 -14.05
CA SER A 158 -10.86 11.96 -13.00
C SER A 158 -11.96 12.88 -13.56
N THR A 159 -11.65 13.65 -14.60
CA THR A 159 -12.62 14.50 -15.31
C THR A 159 -13.74 13.74 -16.01
N ASP A 160 -13.51 12.46 -16.34
CA ASP A 160 -14.48 11.63 -17.06
C ASP A 160 -15.53 11.05 -16.10
N LEU A 161 -15.23 11.01 -14.79
CA LEU A 161 -16.12 10.54 -13.73
C LEU A 161 -16.78 11.66 -12.91
N LYS A 162 -16.88 12.88 -13.48
CA LYS A 162 -17.57 13.98 -12.80
C LYS A 162 -19.08 13.74 -12.70
N VAL A 163 -19.69 14.31 -11.66
CA VAL A 163 -21.14 14.31 -11.48
C VAL A 163 -21.83 14.82 -12.75
N GLY A 164 -22.85 14.08 -13.20
CA GLY A 164 -23.58 14.35 -14.44
C GLY A 164 -23.06 13.62 -15.68
N ASN A 165 -21.86 13.06 -15.66
CA ASN A 165 -21.34 12.18 -16.71
C ASN A 165 -22.01 10.79 -16.64
N TYR A 166 -21.71 9.94 -17.63
CA TYR A 166 -22.29 8.61 -17.75
C TYR A 166 -21.19 7.55 -17.79
N ILE A 167 -21.47 6.43 -17.14
CA ILE A 167 -20.74 5.16 -17.27
C ILE A 167 -21.67 4.11 -17.84
N GLU A 168 -21.13 3.07 -18.46
CA GLU A 168 -21.92 1.97 -19.02
C GLU A 168 -21.55 0.66 -18.32
N PHE A 169 -22.56 -0.04 -17.83
CA PHE A 169 -22.48 -1.36 -17.22
C PHE A 169 -23.55 -2.27 -17.80
N ASN A 170 -23.16 -3.44 -18.32
CA ASN A 170 -24.07 -4.42 -18.95
C ASN A 170 -24.99 -3.81 -20.02
N LYS A 171 -24.49 -2.85 -20.83
CA LYS A 171 -25.21 -2.08 -21.86
C LYS A 171 -26.20 -1.05 -21.30
N GLU A 172 -26.30 -0.92 -19.98
CA GLU A 172 -27.10 0.11 -19.33
C GLU A 172 -26.24 1.35 -19.06
N LYS A 173 -26.79 2.53 -19.36
CA LYS A 173 -26.12 3.81 -19.10
C LYS A 173 -26.53 4.31 -17.72
N LEU A 174 -25.56 4.45 -16.84
CA LEU A 174 -25.74 4.97 -15.49
C LEU A 174 -25.21 6.39 -15.41
N LYS A 175 -26.02 7.31 -14.92
CA LYS A 175 -25.59 8.69 -14.66
C LYS A 175 -24.84 8.74 -13.33
N ILE A 176 -23.70 9.42 -13.31
CA ILE A 176 -22.96 9.66 -12.08
C ILE A 176 -23.70 10.72 -11.27
N SER A 177 -24.27 10.33 -10.14
CA SER A 177 -25.03 11.21 -9.23
C SER A 177 -24.16 11.84 -8.15
N GLY A 178 -23.05 11.20 -7.79
CA GLY A 178 -22.17 11.67 -6.74
C GLY A 178 -20.79 11.05 -6.76
N ILE A 179 -19.89 11.70 -6.06
CA ILE A 179 -18.53 11.21 -5.76
C ILE A 179 -18.41 11.08 -4.26
N PHE A 180 -17.85 9.97 -3.79
CA PHE A 180 -17.61 9.74 -2.36
C PHE A 180 -16.14 9.52 -2.06
N ASP A 181 -15.75 9.89 -0.85
CA ASP A 181 -14.47 9.59 -0.22
C ASP A 181 -14.68 8.56 0.88
N ALA A 182 -13.71 7.71 1.12
CA ALA A 182 -13.78 6.66 2.14
C ALA A 182 -12.48 6.54 2.97
N HIS A 183 -11.73 7.63 3.08
CA HIS A 183 -10.59 7.82 3.97
C HIS A 183 -9.53 6.70 3.95
N GLY A 184 -8.99 6.40 2.75
CA GLY A 184 -7.89 5.44 2.57
C GLY A 184 -8.30 3.99 2.76
N THR A 185 -9.53 3.66 2.40
CA THR A 185 -10.07 2.30 2.34
C THR A 185 -10.16 1.80 0.91
N VAL A 186 -10.34 0.49 0.72
CA VAL A 186 -10.56 -0.08 -0.63
C VAL A 186 -11.85 0.43 -1.28
N LEU A 187 -12.81 0.93 -0.48
CA LEU A 187 -14.09 1.44 -0.96
C LEU A 187 -13.94 2.63 -1.91
N GLU A 188 -12.88 3.41 -1.79
CA GLU A 188 -12.61 4.57 -2.66
C GLU A 188 -12.42 4.24 -4.14
N ALA A 189 -12.19 2.97 -4.46
CA ALA A 189 -12.04 2.50 -5.84
C ALA A 189 -13.31 1.85 -6.40
N GLU A 190 -14.39 1.82 -5.63
CA GLU A 190 -15.65 1.15 -5.98
C GLU A 190 -16.64 2.08 -6.67
N ILE A 191 -17.65 1.46 -7.29
CA ILE A 191 -18.82 2.11 -7.85
C ILE A 191 -20.04 1.62 -7.06
N TRP A 192 -20.81 2.54 -6.49
CA TRP A 192 -22.00 2.21 -5.71
C TRP A 192 -23.25 2.59 -6.46
N MET A 193 -24.23 1.70 -6.48
CA MET A 193 -25.52 1.91 -7.12
C MET A 193 -26.66 1.33 -6.26
N PRO A 194 -27.93 1.64 -6.54
CA PRO A 194 -29.04 1.04 -5.81
C PRO A 194 -28.99 -0.49 -5.88
N LEU A 195 -29.21 -1.14 -4.72
CA LEU A 195 -29.18 -2.60 -4.59
C LEU A 195 -30.07 -3.29 -5.65
N GLN A 196 -31.30 -2.78 -5.81
CA GLN A 196 -32.29 -3.35 -6.71
C GLN A 196 -31.86 -3.29 -8.18
N ASP A 197 -31.21 -2.19 -8.57
CA ASP A 197 -30.70 -2.01 -9.94
C ASP A 197 -29.60 -3.02 -10.23
N LEU A 198 -28.64 -3.18 -9.30
CA LEU A 198 -27.55 -4.14 -9.49
C LEU A 198 -28.08 -5.60 -9.53
N MET A 199 -29.01 -5.95 -8.66
CA MET A 199 -29.66 -7.26 -8.68
C MET A 199 -30.36 -7.52 -10.03
N THR A 200 -31.06 -6.52 -10.56
CA THR A 200 -31.74 -6.61 -11.84
C THR A 200 -30.75 -6.75 -13.01
N TYR A 201 -29.69 -5.94 -13.05
CA TYR A 201 -28.70 -5.96 -14.14
C TYR A 201 -27.83 -7.21 -14.13
N THR A 202 -27.60 -7.80 -12.96
CA THR A 202 -26.84 -9.04 -12.81
C THR A 202 -27.71 -10.30 -12.77
N LYS A 203 -29.05 -10.14 -12.79
CA LYS A 203 -30.04 -11.22 -12.66
C LYS A 203 -29.82 -12.09 -11.41
N ARG A 204 -29.45 -11.45 -10.29
CA ARG A 204 -29.29 -12.09 -8.99
C ARG A 204 -30.55 -11.89 -8.16
N ASP A 205 -30.95 -12.94 -7.45
CA ASP A 205 -32.03 -12.94 -6.45
C ASP A 205 -31.51 -13.02 -5.01
N THR A 206 -30.18 -13.13 -4.86
CA THR A 206 -29.47 -13.18 -3.59
C THR A 206 -28.60 -11.95 -3.40
N VAL A 207 -28.29 -11.60 -2.15
CA VAL A 207 -27.29 -10.60 -1.80
C VAL A 207 -25.95 -11.28 -1.48
N SER A 208 -24.84 -10.57 -1.65
CA SER A 208 -23.52 -11.12 -1.34
C SER A 208 -23.27 -11.18 0.16
N CYS A 209 -23.72 -10.18 0.90
CA CYS A 209 -23.57 -10.13 2.35
C CYS A 209 -24.61 -9.21 2.99
N VAL A 210 -24.71 -9.30 4.30
CA VAL A 210 -25.42 -8.32 5.13
C VAL A 210 -24.42 -7.75 6.12
N VAL A 211 -24.16 -6.45 6.05
CA VAL A 211 -23.27 -5.77 7.00
C VAL A 211 -24.10 -5.15 8.11
N VAL A 212 -23.71 -5.43 9.35
CA VAL A 212 -24.43 -5.02 10.57
C VAL A 212 -23.51 -4.18 11.42
N SER A 213 -23.93 -2.95 11.76
CA SER A 213 -23.18 -2.13 12.71
C SER A 213 -23.70 -2.36 14.12
N THR A 214 -22.81 -2.65 15.05
CA THR A 214 -23.13 -3.05 16.43
C THR A 214 -22.67 -2.02 17.45
N LYS A 215 -23.22 -2.08 18.65
CA LYS A 215 -22.84 -1.23 19.79
C LYS A 215 -21.77 -1.86 20.69
N GLY A 216 -21.48 -3.15 20.51
CA GLY A 216 -20.55 -3.87 21.36
C GLY A 216 -20.40 -5.34 20.97
N LEU A 217 -19.57 -6.07 21.72
CA LEU A 217 -19.21 -7.47 21.44
C LEU A 217 -20.41 -8.43 21.61
N ASP A 218 -21.39 -8.09 22.45
CA ASP A 218 -22.55 -8.94 22.71
C ASP A 218 -23.33 -9.28 21.43
N ALA A 219 -23.45 -8.34 20.51
CA ALA A 219 -24.09 -8.55 19.21
C ALA A 219 -23.34 -9.53 18.29
N VAL A 220 -22.02 -9.64 18.43
CA VAL A 220 -21.21 -10.64 17.70
C VAL A 220 -21.62 -12.05 18.15
N GLU A 221 -21.73 -12.24 19.47
CA GLU A 221 -22.12 -13.52 20.04
C GLU A 221 -23.58 -13.86 19.71
N GLU A 222 -24.48 -12.87 19.74
CA GLU A 222 -25.90 -13.05 19.37
C GLU A 222 -26.03 -13.49 17.88
N LEU A 223 -25.26 -12.86 16.95
CA LEU A 223 -25.27 -13.24 15.54
C LEU A 223 -24.66 -14.63 15.30
N ASP A 224 -23.58 -14.96 16.00
CA ASP A 224 -22.98 -16.29 15.95
C ASP A 224 -23.93 -17.37 16.47
N LEU A 225 -24.66 -17.08 17.57
CA LEU A 225 -25.71 -17.95 18.09
C LEU A 225 -26.88 -18.08 17.12
N LEU A 226 -27.29 -16.99 16.45
CA LEU A 226 -28.37 -17.02 15.46
C LEU A 226 -27.96 -17.93 14.28
N SER A 227 -26.76 -17.80 13.74
CA SER A 227 -26.25 -18.62 12.65
C SER A 227 -26.21 -20.12 13.01
N LYS A 228 -25.82 -20.43 14.25
CA LYS A 228 -25.74 -21.82 14.76
C LYS A 228 -27.12 -22.42 15.08
N LYS A 229 -28.09 -21.61 15.51
CA LYS A 229 -29.45 -22.05 15.83
C LYS A 229 -30.34 -22.16 14.59
N ARG A 230 -30.16 -21.29 13.63
CA ARG A 230 -30.96 -21.19 12.39
C ARG A 230 -30.18 -21.68 11.20
N LEU A 231 -29.89 -23.00 11.18
CA LEU A 231 -29.19 -23.66 10.09
C LEU A 231 -29.90 -23.53 8.73
N ASP A 232 -31.21 -23.26 8.74
CA ASP A 232 -32.04 -23.01 7.55
C ASP A 232 -31.66 -21.70 6.82
N LEU A 233 -30.98 -20.78 7.50
CA LEU A 233 -30.50 -19.53 6.90
C LEU A 233 -29.19 -19.71 6.13
N GLU A 234 -28.43 -20.76 6.41
CA GLU A 234 -27.14 -21.07 5.76
C GLU A 234 -26.17 -19.88 5.78
N ILE A 235 -26.07 -19.20 6.94
CA ILE A 235 -25.24 -18.03 7.11
C ILE A 235 -24.12 -18.23 8.12
N VAL A 236 -23.07 -17.43 7.98
CA VAL A 236 -21.96 -17.31 8.93
C VAL A 236 -21.69 -15.83 9.19
N SER A 237 -21.34 -15.49 10.43
CA SER A 237 -21.01 -14.13 10.83
C SER A 237 -19.51 -14.00 11.13
N ILE A 238 -18.88 -12.96 10.60
CA ILE A 238 -17.47 -12.66 10.82
C ILE A 238 -17.34 -11.16 11.14
N PRO A 239 -16.59 -10.77 12.19
CA PRO A 239 -16.24 -9.36 12.40
C PRO A 239 -15.58 -8.77 11.15
N GLU A 240 -15.99 -7.59 10.71
CA GLU A 240 -15.49 -6.97 9.48
C GLU A 240 -13.97 -6.74 9.55
N ALA A 241 -13.46 -6.34 10.71
CA ALA A 241 -12.02 -6.18 10.93
C ALA A 241 -11.26 -7.50 10.76
N GLU A 242 -11.83 -8.63 11.18
CA GLU A 242 -11.22 -9.96 10.99
C GLU A 242 -11.25 -10.38 9.53
N TYR A 243 -12.35 -10.13 8.82
CA TYR A 243 -12.45 -10.39 7.38
C TYR A 243 -11.36 -9.66 6.61
N TYR A 244 -11.20 -8.34 6.78
CA TYR A 244 -10.17 -7.58 6.08
C TYR A 244 -8.75 -7.93 6.54
N LYS A 245 -8.57 -8.37 7.79
CA LYS A 245 -7.29 -8.94 8.24
C LYS A 245 -6.95 -10.21 7.47
N ARG A 246 -7.88 -11.14 7.30
CA ARG A 246 -7.68 -12.37 6.50
C ARG A 246 -7.37 -12.03 5.03
N VAL A 247 -8.07 -11.05 4.46
CA VAL A 247 -7.77 -10.53 3.12
C VAL A 247 -6.35 -9.96 3.07
N SER A 248 -5.91 -9.18 4.07
CA SER A 248 -4.54 -8.68 4.15
C SER A 248 -3.51 -9.80 4.24
N GLU A 249 -3.79 -10.86 5.01
CA GLU A 249 -2.94 -12.04 5.12
C GLU A 249 -2.80 -12.80 3.78
N PHE A 250 -3.87 -12.86 2.98
CA PHE A 250 -3.83 -13.42 1.62
C PHE A 250 -2.84 -12.68 0.71
N TYR A 251 -2.65 -11.38 0.89
CA TYR A 251 -1.67 -10.59 0.13
C TYR A 251 -0.25 -10.63 0.71
N THR A 252 -0.02 -11.31 1.83
CA THR A 252 1.31 -11.46 2.47
C THR A 252 2.38 -12.00 1.52
N PRO A 253 2.15 -13.03 0.68
CA PRO A 253 3.16 -13.50 -0.27
C PRO A 253 3.60 -12.44 -1.27
N ILE A 254 2.69 -11.57 -1.72
CA ILE A 254 2.99 -10.46 -2.66
C ILE A 254 3.86 -9.42 -1.96
N ARG A 255 3.55 -9.10 -0.70
CA ARG A 255 4.37 -8.20 0.14
C ARG A 255 5.79 -8.76 0.34
N TRP A 256 5.91 -10.05 0.61
CA TRP A 256 7.21 -10.72 0.70
C TRP A 256 7.99 -10.68 -0.63
N MET A 257 7.33 -10.93 -1.76
CA MET A 257 7.97 -10.81 -3.08
C MET A 257 8.52 -9.40 -3.32
N SER A 258 7.78 -8.35 -2.96
CA SER A 258 8.25 -6.95 -3.05
C SER A 258 9.56 -6.75 -2.28
N TRP A 259 9.64 -7.23 -1.02
CA TRP A 259 10.85 -7.16 -0.21
C TRP A 259 12.01 -7.98 -0.79
N VAL A 260 11.74 -9.20 -1.26
CA VAL A 260 12.75 -10.06 -1.88
C VAL A 260 13.32 -9.37 -3.13
N CYS A 261 12.48 -8.86 -4.01
CA CYS A 261 12.92 -8.13 -5.21
C CYS A 261 13.74 -6.89 -4.85
N ALA A 262 13.26 -6.07 -3.92
CA ALA A 262 13.98 -4.88 -3.47
C ALA A 262 15.35 -5.23 -2.87
N THR A 263 15.43 -6.28 -2.06
CA THR A 263 16.68 -6.74 -1.44
C THR A 263 17.66 -7.31 -2.47
N LEU A 264 17.20 -8.12 -3.43
CA LEU A 264 18.06 -8.68 -4.47
C LEU A 264 18.65 -7.58 -5.36
N ILE A 265 17.82 -6.64 -5.83
CA ILE A 265 18.28 -5.52 -6.67
C ILE A 265 19.25 -4.63 -5.87
N SER A 266 18.93 -4.33 -4.61
CA SER A 266 19.78 -3.54 -3.72
C SER A 266 21.14 -4.23 -3.48
N THR A 267 21.14 -5.54 -3.30
CA THR A 267 22.37 -6.34 -3.13
C THR A 267 23.24 -6.27 -4.40
N GLY A 268 22.63 -6.42 -5.58
CA GLY A 268 23.34 -6.26 -6.87
C GLY A 268 23.96 -4.88 -7.03
N ALA A 269 23.21 -3.82 -6.71
CA ALA A 269 23.70 -2.44 -6.76
C ALA A 269 24.82 -2.18 -5.76
N LEU A 270 24.72 -2.74 -4.52
CA LEU A 270 25.76 -2.67 -3.50
C LEU A 270 27.06 -3.36 -3.98
N LEU A 271 26.96 -4.53 -4.59
CA LEU A 271 28.14 -5.23 -5.13
C LEU A 271 28.83 -4.41 -6.24
N GLY A 272 28.04 -3.78 -7.12
CA GLY A 272 28.56 -2.84 -8.12
C GLY A 272 29.25 -1.64 -7.47
N GLY A 273 28.64 -1.04 -6.45
CA GLY A 273 29.22 0.04 -5.65
C GLY A 273 30.52 -0.37 -4.95
N LEU A 274 30.56 -1.55 -4.34
CA LEU A 274 31.77 -2.10 -3.71
C LEU A 274 32.91 -2.27 -4.70
N ASN A 275 32.64 -2.69 -5.94
CA ASN A 275 33.65 -2.79 -6.98
C ASN A 275 34.21 -1.40 -7.34
N SER A 276 33.37 -0.38 -7.46
CA SER A 276 33.81 1.00 -7.71
C SER A 276 34.65 1.54 -6.57
N ILE A 277 34.25 1.31 -5.30
CA ILE A 277 35.02 1.70 -4.12
C ILE A 277 36.35 0.96 -4.07
N ASN A 278 36.37 -0.35 -4.33
CA ASN A 278 37.60 -1.14 -4.38
C ASN A 278 38.59 -0.58 -5.43
N ALA A 279 38.12 -0.23 -6.62
CA ALA A 279 38.92 0.38 -7.66
C ALA A 279 39.52 1.72 -7.18
N ALA A 280 38.66 2.61 -6.65
CA ALA A 280 39.07 3.91 -6.11
C ALA A 280 40.13 3.81 -5.00
N LEU A 281 39.97 2.87 -4.07
CA LEU A 281 40.91 2.68 -2.97
C LEU A 281 42.19 1.99 -3.42
N THR A 282 42.14 1.11 -4.45
CA THR A 282 43.32 0.45 -5.00
C THR A 282 44.23 1.48 -5.67
N GLU A 283 43.73 2.46 -6.39
CA GLU A 283 44.51 3.55 -6.96
C GLU A 283 45.19 4.40 -5.86
N ARG A 284 44.59 4.49 -4.66
CA ARG A 284 45.14 5.21 -3.49
C ARG A 284 46.04 4.36 -2.60
N LYS A 285 46.34 3.13 -2.98
CA LYS A 285 47.15 2.21 -2.16
C LYS A 285 48.49 2.81 -1.78
N LYS A 286 49.15 3.48 -2.70
CA LYS A 286 50.46 4.16 -2.46
C LYS A 286 50.30 5.34 -1.48
N GLU A 287 49.23 6.14 -1.59
CA GLU A 287 48.94 7.23 -0.66
C GLU A 287 48.77 6.70 0.77
N PHE A 288 47.99 5.61 0.94
CA PHE A 288 47.78 4.98 2.25
C PHE A 288 49.07 4.36 2.82
N GLY A 289 49.91 3.79 1.97
CA GLY A 289 51.27 3.31 2.34
C GLY A 289 52.14 4.44 2.88
N THR A 290 52.16 5.58 2.20
CA THR A 290 52.90 6.78 2.64
C THR A 290 52.38 7.32 3.96
N LEU A 291 51.05 7.41 4.14
CA LEU A 291 50.45 7.84 5.40
C LEU A 291 50.84 6.92 6.56
N GLN A 292 50.83 5.60 6.33
CA GLN A 292 51.32 4.63 7.36
C GLN A 292 52.79 4.77 7.67
N ALA A 293 53.63 5.05 6.66
CA ALA A 293 55.06 5.29 6.83
C ALA A 293 55.36 6.55 7.68
N ILE A 294 54.57 7.60 7.54
CA ILE A 294 54.60 8.85 8.32
C ILE A 294 54.07 8.66 9.75
N GLY A 295 53.46 7.47 10.06
CA GLY A 295 53.02 7.14 11.44
C GLY A 295 51.52 7.19 11.66
N PHE A 296 50.69 7.39 10.66
CA PHE A 296 49.23 7.32 10.82
C PHE A 296 48.78 5.90 11.10
N LYS A 297 48.00 5.72 12.17
CA LYS A 297 47.41 4.42 12.53
C LYS A 297 46.37 3.99 11.48
N ARG A 298 46.29 2.68 11.19
CA ARG A 298 45.32 2.10 10.24
C ARG A 298 43.88 2.50 10.53
N LEU A 299 43.49 2.62 11.79
CA LEU A 299 42.17 3.06 12.25
C LEU A 299 41.84 4.49 11.82
N ILE A 300 42.85 5.39 11.77
CA ILE A 300 42.65 6.78 11.32
C ILE A 300 42.34 6.83 9.82
N ILE A 301 43.03 5.99 9.04
CA ILE A 301 42.81 5.87 7.61
C ILE A 301 41.42 5.25 7.33
N LEU A 302 41.06 4.19 8.08
CA LEU A 302 39.72 3.59 8.00
C LEU A 302 38.63 4.61 8.31
N TYR A 303 38.80 5.41 9.36
CA TYR A 303 37.86 6.46 9.72
C TYR A 303 37.69 7.52 8.61
N SER A 304 38.77 7.87 7.90
CA SER A 304 38.68 8.79 6.75
C SER A 304 37.88 8.18 5.59
N ILE A 305 38.06 6.87 5.32
CA ILE A 305 37.28 6.17 4.29
C ILE A 305 35.78 6.11 4.70
N LEU A 306 35.53 5.83 5.97
CA LEU A 306 34.16 5.82 6.50
C LEU A 306 33.48 7.19 6.39
N GLN A 307 34.21 8.28 6.65
CA GLN A 307 33.70 9.62 6.44
C GLN A 307 33.32 9.87 4.97
N GLU A 308 34.16 9.46 3.99
CA GLU A 308 33.87 9.59 2.57
C GLU A 308 32.57 8.83 2.21
N THR A 309 32.42 7.57 2.65
CA THR A 309 31.22 6.78 2.34
C THR A 309 29.97 7.30 3.04
N VAL A 310 30.05 7.79 4.26
CA VAL A 310 28.92 8.43 4.97
C VAL A 310 28.45 9.69 4.26
N ILE A 311 29.36 10.52 3.75
CA ILE A 311 29.00 11.72 2.98
C ILE A 311 28.26 11.33 1.70
N ILE A 312 28.79 10.35 0.94
CA ILE A 312 28.18 9.88 -0.30
C ILE A 312 26.77 9.33 -0.06
N SER A 313 26.64 8.42 0.90
CA SER A 313 25.36 7.78 1.21
C SER A 313 24.36 8.75 1.84
N GLY A 314 24.84 9.72 2.65
CA GLY A 314 24.03 10.80 3.20
C GLY A 314 23.48 11.74 2.13
N LEU A 315 24.31 12.13 1.15
CA LEU A 315 23.86 12.88 -0.03
C LEU A 315 22.83 12.08 -0.85
N ALA A 316 23.04 10.76 -1.02
CA ALA A 316 22.10 9.89 -1.69
C ALA A 316 20.75 9.84 -0.96
N LEU A 317 20.72 9.80 0.37
CA LEU A 317 19.49 9.84 1.15
C LEU A 317 18.74 11.16 0.95
N ILE A 318 19.44 12.29 1.00
CA ILE A 318 18.83 13.61 0.76
C ILE A 318 18.21 13.66 -0.64
N ILE A 319 18.96 13.23 -1.67
CA ILE A 319 18.48 13.22 -3.07
C ILE A 319 17.27 12.29 -3.20
N SER A 320 17.31 11.08 -2.64
CA SER A 320 16.19 10.13 -2.67
C SER A 320 14.94 10.71 -2.01
N THR A 321 15.10 11.35 -0.85
CA THR A 321 13.99 12.00 -0.15
C THR A 321 13.42 13.14 -0.97
N ILE A 322 14.25 13.97 -1.60
CA ILE A 322 13.79 15.05 -2.48
C ILE A 322 13.03 14.48 -3.68
N ILE A 323 13.54 13.42 -4.32
CA ILE A 323 12.87 12.78 -5.46
C ILE A 323 11.47 12.27 -5.04
N ILE A 324 11.37 11.60 -3.89
CA ILE A 324 10.10 11.11 -3.35
C ILE A 324 9.12 12.26 -3.12
N LEU A 325 9.58 13.35 -2.51
CA LEU A 325 8.73 14.54 -2.25
C LEU A 325 8.28 15.23 -3.56
N LEU A 326 9.11 15.23 -4.60
CA LEU A 326 8.77 15.81 -5.90
C LEU A 326 7.79 14.95 -6.70
N ILE A 327 7.87 13.63 -6.58
CA ILE A 327 6.94 12.70 -7.25
C ILE A 327 5.55 12.81 -6.61
N GLY A 328 5.49 13.07 -5.29
CA GLY A 328 4.23 13.17 -4.56
C GLY A 328 3.55 11.81 -4.31
N GLU A 329 2.23 11.82 -4.21
CA GLU A 329 1.43 10.64 -3.95
C GLU A 329 1.34 9.75 -5.20
N ILE A 330 1.78 8.50 -5.08
CA ILE A 330 1.65 7.48 -6.12
C ILE A 330 0.51 6.57 -5.73
N SER A 331 -0.50 6.47 -6.60
CA SER A 331 -1.63 5.56 -6.41
C SER A 331 -1.53 4.39 -7.38
N ILE A 332 -1.57 3.18 -6.87
CA ILE A 332 -1.41 1.95 -7.66
C ILE A 332 -2.73 1.18 -7.62
N PRO A 333 -3.40 1.01 -8.79
CA PRO A 333 -4.61 0.18 -8.87
C PRO A 333 -4.25 -1.29 -8.73
N TYR A 334 -4.97 -1.98 -7.86
CA TYR A 334 -4.84 -3.41 -7.60
C TYR A 334 -6.19 -4.12 -7.78
N SER A 335 -6.23 -5.45 -7.70
CA SER A 335 -7.48 -6.20 -7.89
C SER A 335 -8.58 -5.75 -6.93
N ILE A 336 -8.26 -5.58 -5.66
CA ILE A 336 -9.22 -5.27 -4.59
C ILE A 336 -9.50 -3.77 -4.41
N GLY A 337 -8.64 -2.89 -4.91
CA GLY A 337 -8.80 -1.44 -4.71
C GLY A 337 -7.64 -0.64 -5.28
N VAL A 338 -7.43 0.54 -4.76
CA VAL A 338 -6.28 1.41 -5.08
C VAL A 338 -5.49 1.65 -3.81
N PHE A 339 -4.17 1.47 -3.87
CA PHE A 339 -3.27 1.73 -2.76
C PHE A 339 -2.52 3.03 -3.00
N GLU A 340 -2.65 3.97 -2.09
CA GLU A 340 -1.90 5.23 -2.11
C GLU A 340 -0.60 5.08 -1.32
N LEU A 341 0.53 5.19 -2.01
CA LEU A 341 1.85 5.13 -1.40
C LEU A 341 2.11 6.43 -0.63
N ASN A 342 1.95 6.38 0.67
CA ASN A 342 2.25 7.49 1.55
C ASN A 342 3.64 7.31 2.16
N TYR A 343 4.53 8.28 1.91
CA TYR A 343 5.87 8.28 2.49
C TYR A 343 5.84 8.97 3.85
N SER A 344 5.94 8.17 4.90
CA SER A 344 5.93 8.60 6.29
C SER A 344 7.33 8.55 6.92
N ILE A 345 7.40 8.88 8.21
CA ILE A 345 8.63 8.77 9.01
C ILE A 345 9.18 7.33 9.03
N ALA A 346 8.31 6.32 8.89
CA ALA A 346 8.73 4.92 8.87
C ALA A 346 9.63 4.62 7.66
N GLN A 347 9.27 5.08 6.47
CA GLN A 347 10.06 4.92 5.25
C GLN A 347 11.38 5.70 5.33
N LEU A 348 11.36 6.89 5.93
CA LEU A 348 12.58 7.66 6.17
C LEU A 348 13.54 6.93 7.11
N ASN A 349 13.04 6.30 8.18
CA ASN A 349 13.85 5.49 9.09
C ASN A 349 14.51 4.30 8.37
N ILE A 350 13.77 3.62 7.48
CA ILE A 350 14.34 2.55 6.63
C ILE A 350 15.45 3.12 5.74
N GLY A 351 15.23 4.29 5.13
CA GLY A 351 16.24 4.99 4.35
C GLY A 351 17.50 5.32 5.17
N ILE A 352 17.36 5.80 6.39
CA ILE A 352 18.48 6.10 7.31
C ILE A 352 19.24 4.81 7.66
N ILE A 353 18.55 3.74 8.04
CA ILE A 353 19.18 2.45 8.35
C ILE A 353 19.93 1.91 7.14
N ALA A 354 19.31 1.91 5.96
CA ALA A 354 19.95 1.48 4.72
C ALA A 354 21.18 2.34 4.39
N THR A 355 21.11 3.65 4.56
CA THR A 355 22.23 4.58 4.38
C THR A 355 23.42 4.23 5.28
N LEU A 356 23.16 3.96 6.56
CA LEU A 356 24.20 3.53 7.50
C LEU A 356 24.82 2.19 7.10
N LEU A 357 24.01 1.23 6.68
CA LEU A 357 24.49 -0.07 6.20
C LEU A 357 25.36 0.08 4.94
N ILE A 358 24.93 0.88 3.97
CA ILE A 358 25.71 1.17 2.75
C ILE A 358 27.04 1.80 3.11
N ALA A 359 27.07 2.79 4.01
CA ALA A 359 28.29 3.46 4.46
C ALA A 359 29.26 2.49 5.14
N ILE A 360 28.77 1.68 6.07
CA ILE A 360 29.58 0.74 6.84
C ILE A 360 30.15 -0.36 5.92
N ILE A 361 29.28 -1.01 5.13
CA ILE A 361 29.71 -2.09 4.22
C ILE A 361 30.65 -1.54 3.16
N GLY A 362 30.32 -0.38 2.59
CA GLY A 362 31.11 0.32 1.58
C GLY A 362 32.50 0.74 2.07
N ALA A 363 32.65 1.05 3.34
CA ALA A 363 33.94 1.39 3.94
C ALA A 363 34.73 0.17 4.41
N LEU A 364 34.11 -0.73 5.19
CA LEU A 364 34.81 -1.80 5.91
C LEU A 364 35.39 -2.87 4.96
N ILE A 365 34.60 -3.34 3.99
CA ILE A 365 35.02 -4.45 3.13
C ILE A 365 36.22 -4.06 2.24
N PRO A 366 36.20 -2.92 1.52
CA PRO A 366 37.33 -2.50 0.72
C PRO A 366 38.56 -2.10 1.56
N ALA A 367 38.32 -1.38 2.68
CA ALA A 367 39.42 -0.97 3.57
C ALA A 367 40.15 -2.15 4.19
N ALA A 368 39.43 -3.21 4.58
CA ALA A 368 40.06 -4.43 5.10
C ALA A 368 41.04 -5.04 4.10
N LYS A 369 40.67 -5.11 2.82
CA LYS A 369 41.53 -5.66 1.75
C LYS A 369 42.84 -4.87 1.56
N ILE A 370 42.83 -3.56 1.80
CA ILE A 370 43.97 -2.67 1.54
C ILE A 370 44.82 -2.45 2.78
N LEU A 371 44.21 -2.35 3.96
CA LEU A 371 44.90 -2.02 5.21
C LEU A 371 45.45 -3.23 5.98
N LEU A 372 44.92 -4.46 5.76
CA LEU A 372 45.38 -5.68 6.44
C LEU A 372 46.74 -6.19 5.96
N PRO A 373 47.14 -6.10 4.64
CA PRO A 373 48.47 -6.55 4.20
C PRO A 373 49.60 -5.78 4.88
N ARG A 374 50.73 -6.46 5.09
CA ARG A 374 51.95 -5.86 5.71
C ARG A 374 52.57 -4.81 4.77
N LEU A 375 53.12 -3.73 5.35
CA LEU A 375 53.75 -2.59 4.66
C LEU A 375 54.68 -2.90 3.48
N PRO A 376 55.55 -3.96 3.52
CA PRO A 376 56.46 -4.25 2.41
C PRO A 376 55.76 -4.55 1.08
N ASN A 377 54.51 -5.04 1.12
CA ASN A 377 53.70 -5.38 -0.10
C ASN A 377 52.86 -4.24 -0.62
N THR A 378 52.87 -3.08 0.05
CA THR A 378 52.06 -1.91 -0.32
C THR A 378 52.88 -0.81 -1.03
N ILE A 379 54.21 -0.89 -0.97
CA ILE A 379 55.13 0.13 -1.53
C ILE A 379 55.76 -0.34 -2.85
N LYS A 380 55.73 -1.64 -3.14
CA LYS A 380 55.99 -2.17 -4.48
C LYS A 380 54.75 -1.96 -5.34
#